data_791d9b157981d94a252dcd86a00ffb76
#
_entry.id   791d9b157981d94a252dcd86a00ffb76
#
_cell.length_a   1.000
_cell.length_b   1.000
_cell.length_c   1.000
_cell.angle_alpha   90.00
_cell.angle_beta   90.00
_cell.angle_gamma   90.00
#
_symmetry.space_group_name_H-M   'P 1'
#
loop_
_entity.id
_entity.type
_entity.pdbx_description
1 polymer ?
#
loop_
_entity_poly.entity_id
_entity_poly.type
_entity_poly.pdbx_seq_one_letter_code
_entity_poly.pdbx_strand_id
1 'polypeptide(L)'
;AGSYTEKAKLFDTVLATGAVSESNYARVQSGFTGNITLPSAALNEKLRASAAKQGIPLIEGNIHSSDVFYRQPSDAKPTYWEKLRDEDGCLCVEMESFALFANAQVLGKNAACLLTISDSFVAPGITTAEERQKSFTDMMKVALGAEY
;
A
#
# COMPACT_ATOMS: atom_id res chain seq x y z
N ALA A 1 5.90 -4.98 1.29
CA ALA A 1 6.02 -3.54 1.01
C ALA A 1 7.17 -2.93 1.80
N GLY A 2 7.81 -1.91 1.21
CA GLY A 2 8.90 -1.16 1.84
C GLY A 2 8.38 0.07 2.59
N SER A 3 8.65 0.18 3.89
CA SER A 3 8.16 1.30 4.72
C SER A 3 8.94 2.59 4.49
N TYR A 4 8.22 3.70 4.35
CA TYR A 4 8.76 5.08 4.29
C TYR A 4 8.76 5.80 5.64
N THR A 5 8.25 5.19 6.70
CA THR A 5 8.02 5.83 7.99
C THR A 5 8.28 4.87 9.17
N GLU A 6 8.69 5.42 10.30
CA GLU A 6 8.80 4.65 11.54
C GLU A 6 7.45 4.21 12.14
N LYS A 7 6.33 4.75 11.62
CA LYS A 7 4.98 4.38 12.05
C LYS A 7 4.60 2.96 11.58
N ALA A 8 5.13 2.52 10.44
CA ALA A 8 4.88 1.20 9.90
C ALA A 8 6.17 0.37 9.96
N LYS A 9 6.22 -0.57 10.89
CA LYS A 9 7.39 -1.40 11.19
C LYS A 9 7.33 -2.74 10.47
N LEU A 10 8.44 -3.47 10.46
CA LEU A 10 8.47 -4.84 9.92
C LEU A 10 7.35 -5.69 10.54
N PHE A 11 6.68 -6.44 9.69
CA PHE A 11 5.52 -7.31 9.99
C PHE A 11 4.20 -6.58 10.24
N ASP A 12 4.18 -5.27 10.38
CA ASP A 12 2.92 -4.53 10.49
C ASP A 12 2.06 -4.71 9.24
N THR A 13 0.74 -4.73 9.47
CA THR A 13 -0.26 -4.79 8.39
C THR A 13 -0.78 -3.39 8.08
N VAL A 14 -0.64 -2.98 6.84
CA VAL A 14 -1.12 -1.69 6.31
C VAL A 14 -2.37 -1.90 5.48
N LEU A 15 -3.41 -1.10 5.75
CA LEU A 15 -4.60 -0.97 4.91
C LEU A 15 -4.50 0.34 4.11
N ALA A 16 -4.47 0.24 2.79
CA ALA A 16 -4.39 1.40 1.92
C ALA A 16 -5.67 2.23 1.92
N THR A 17 -5.55 3.54 2.13
CA THR A 17 -6.64 4.51 1.98
C THR A 17 -6.61 5.23 0.64
N GLY A 18 -5.50 5.16 -0.08
CA GLY A 18 -5.30 5.64 -1.44
C GLY A 18 -3.96 5.13 -1.96
N ALA A 19 -3.85 4.99 -3.27
CA ALA A 19 -2.61 4.65 -3.95
C ALA A 19 -2.14 5.85 -4.78
N VAL A 20 -1.02 6.44 -4.41
CA VAL A 20 -0.35 7.53 -5.13
C VAL A 20 0.63 6.94 -6.12
N SER A 21 0.67 7.46 -7.35
CA SER A 21 1.58 6.95 -8.37
C SER A 21 1.99 8.02 -9.38
N GLU A 22 3.18 7.87 -9.93
CA GLU A 22 3.65 8.55 -11.12
C GLU A 22 3.20 7.88 -12.42
N SER A 23 2.51 6.76 -12.33
CA SER A 23 2.10 5.96 -13.48
C SER A 23 1.12 6.69 -14.39
N ASN A 24 1.26 6.50 -15.68
CA ASN A 24 0.27 6.96 -16.65
C ASN A 24 -0.83 5.92 -16.95
N TYR A 25 -0.84 4.79 -16.24
CA TYR A 25 -1.75 3.68 -16.49
C TYR A 25 -3.22 4.11 -16.53
N ALA A 26 -3.71 4.76 -15.47
CA ALA A 26 -5.11 5.17 -15.37
C ALA A 26 -5.50 6.21 -16.45
N ARG A 27 -4.56 7.07 -16.85
CA ARG A 27 -4.77 8.02 -17.96
C ARG A 27 -4.92 7.30 -19.29
N VAL A 28 -4.07 6.32 -19.56
CA VAL A 28 -4.14 5.55 -20.82
C VAL A 28 -5.40 4.69 -20.86
N GLN A 29 -5.78 4.10 -19.72
CA GLN A 29 -6.93 3.22 -19.62
C GLN A 29 -8.27 3.96 -19.76
N SER A 30 -8.43 5.10 -19.07
CA SER A 30 -9.74 5.74 -18.90
C SER A 30 -9.74 7.27 -18.99
N GLY A 31 -8.59 7.88 -19.29
CA GLY A 31 -8.45 9.34 -19.31
C GLY A 31 -8.33 9.98 -17.92
N PHE A 32 -8.18 9.20 -16.84
CA PHE A 32 -8.00 9.71 -15.49
C PHE A 32 -6.65 10.44 -15.38
N THR A 33 -6.68 11.70 -14.93
CA THR A 33 -5.49 12.58 -14.88
C THR A 33 -4.94 12.81 -13.47
N GLY A 34 -5.59 12.22 -12.44
CA GLY A 34 -5.10 12.31 -11.06
C GLY A 34 -3.89 11.40 -10.80
N ASN A 35 -3.17 11.70 -9.75
CA ASN A 35 -2.02 10.91 -9.28
C ASN A 35 -2.38 9.97 -8.12
N ILE A 36 -3.64 9.92 -7.69
CA ILE A 36 -4.12 9.03 -6.63
C ILE A 36 -5.39 8.31 -7.07
N THR A 37 -5.43 6.99 -6.87
CA THR A 37 -6.63 6.17 -7.03
C THR A 37 -7.08 5.64 -5.66
N LEU A 38 -8.39 5.38 -5.51
CA LEU A 38 -8.98 5.08 -4.22
C LEU A 38 -9.52 3.65 -4.15
N PRO A 39 -9.34 2.96 -3.01
CA PRO A 39 -9.99 1.69 -2.74
C PRO A 39 -11.50 1.87 -2.54
N SER A 40 -12.24 0.77 -2.52
CA SER A 40 -13.64 0.77 -2.08
C SER A 40 -13.74 1.05 -0.59
N ALA A 41 -14.42 2.13 -0.22
CA ALA A 41 -14.65 2.48 1.19
C ALA A 41 -15.42 1.36 1.92
N ALA A 42 -16.45 0.79 1.27
CA ALA A 42 -17.24 -0.30 1.84
C ALA A 42 -16.41 -1.57 2.09
N LEU A 43 -15.46 -1.88 1.19
CA LEU A 43 -14.58 -3.02 1.36
C LEU A 43 -13.56 -2.77 2.48
N ASN A 44 -13.01 -1.56 2.57
CA ASN A 44 -12.13 -1.18 3.67
C ASN A 44 -12.82 -1.28 5.04
N GLU A 45 -14.11 -0.90 5.16
CA GLU A 45 -14.86 -1.08 6.40
C GLU A 45 -14.97 -2.56 6.79
N LYS A 46 -15.22 -3.45 5.84
CA LYS A 46 -15.26 -4.89 6.11
C LYS A 46 -13.90 -5.43 6.58
N LEU A 47 -12.81 -4.95 6.00
CA LEU A 47 -11.46 -5.32 6.41
C LEU A 47 -11.13 -4.80 7.82
N ARG A 48 -11.54 -3.56 8.16
CA ARG A 48 -11.40 -3.03 9.53
C ARG A 48 -12.17 -3.87 10.55
N ALA A 49 -13.41 -4.22 10.23
CA ALA A 49 -14.23 -5.07 11.09
C ALA A 49 -13.60 -6.45 11.29
N SER A 50 -13.06 -7.05 10.22
CA SER A 50 -12.34 -8.32 10.30
C SER A 50 -11.09 -8.23 11.18
N ALA A 51 -10.29 -7.20 11.01
CA ALA A 51 -9.08 -6.96 11.79
C ALA A 51 -9.42 -6.78 13.28
N ALA A 52 -10.43 -5.96 13.59
CA ALA A 52 -10.88 -5.73 14.97
C ALA A 52 -11.38 -7.03 15.63
N LYS A 53 -12.18 -7.83 14.92
CA LYS A 53 -12.68 -9.13 15.41
C LYS A 53 -11.54 -10.12 15.73
N GLN A 54 -10.43 -10.02 15.02
CA GLN A 54 -9.27 -10.89 15.18
C GLN A 54 -8.18 -10.30 16.08
N GLY A 55 -8.34 -9.06 16.58
CA GLY A 55 -7.34 -8.36 17.39
C GLY A 55 -6.06 -8.01 16.62
N ILE A 56 -6.14 -7.88 15.28
CA ILE A 56 -5.00 -7.54 14.42
C ILE A 56 -5.00 -6.03 14.20
N PRO A 57 -3.94 -5.31 14.62
CA PRO A 57 -3.84 -3.87 14.39
C PRO A 57 -3.62 -3.57 12.91
N LEU A 58 -4.30 -2.53 12.42
CA LEU A 58 -4.08 -1.99 11.08
C LEU A 58 -3.47 -0.60 11.18
N ILE A 59 -2.46 -0.34 10.35
CA ILE A 59 -1.96 1.00 10.09
C ILE A 59 -2.59 1.46 8.78
N GLU A 60 -3.23 2.63 8.80
CA GLU A 60 -3.97 3.12 7.65
C GLU A 60 -3.35 4.40 7.09
N GLY A 61 -3.29 4.50 5.77
CA GLY A 61 -2.81 5.68 5.07
C GLY A 61 -2.62 5.45 3.58
N ASN A 62 -2.18 6.51 2.91
CA ASN A 62 -1.82 6.40 1.51
C ASN A 62 -0.58 5.53 1.35
N ILE A 63 -0.49 4.87 0.21
CA ILE A 63 0.66 4.09 -0.19
C ILE A 63 1.17 4.57 -1.56
N HIS A 64 2.45 4.38 -1.82
CA HIS A 64 3.04 4.63 -3.12
C HIS A 64 2.99 3.36 -3.97
N SER A 65 2.38 3.44 -5.15
CA SER A 65 2.39 2.38 -6.16
C SER A 65 3.36 2.78 -7.27
N SER A 66 4.57 2.26 -7.24
CA SER A 66 5.67 2.69 -8.10
C SER A 66 5.75 1.89 -9.39
N ASP A 67 5.96 2.55 -10.53
CA ASP A 67 6.29 1.87 -11.80
C ASP A 67 7.72 1.35 -11.83
N VAL A 68 8.60 1.79 -10.90
CA VAL A 68 10.03 1.51 -10.93
C VAL A 68 10.51 0.96 -9.59
N PHE A 69 11.05 -0.27 -9.61
CA PHE A 69 11.62 -0.89 -8.39
C PHE A 69 12.97 -0.25 -8.04
N TYR A 70 13.89 -0.14 -8.99
CA TYR A 70 15.19 0.49 -8.80
C TYR A 70 15.25 1.83 -9.53
N ARG A 71 15.09 2.93 -8.78
CA ARG A 71 15.30 4.28 -9.33
C ARG A 71 16.78 4.60 -9.42
N GLN A 72 17.13 5.42 -10.41
CA GLN A 72 18.47 5.98 -10.47
C GLN A 72 18.76 6.81 -9.21
N PRO A 73 19.95 6.67 -8.61
CA PRO A 73 20.37 7.53 -7.51
C PRO A 73 20.25 9.02 -7.87
N SER A 74 19.88 9.83 -6.91
CA SER A 74 19.78 11.28 -7.05
C SER A 74 20.29 11.95 -5.77
N ASP A 75 21.11 12.99 -5.96
CA ASP A 75 21.58 13.83 -4.85
C ASP A 75 20.54 14.89 -4.41
N ALA A 76 19.40 14.96 -5.11
CA ALA A 76 18.32 15.86 -4.76
C ALA A 76 17.75 15.54 -3.37
N LYS A 77 17.53 16.59 -2.56
CA LYS A 77 16.91 16.51 -1.25
C LYS A 77 15.70 17.46 -1.17
N PRO A 78 14.58 17.01 -0.59
CA PRO A 78 14.30 15.62 -0.18
C PRO A 78 14.33 14.65 -1.36
N THR A 79 14.63 13.38 -1.10
CA THR A 79 14.55 12.30 -2.09
C THR A 79 13.12 12.10 -2.56
N TYR A 80 12.93 11.35 -3.66
CA TYR A 80 11.60 11.11 -4.22
C TYR A 80 10.64 10.48 -3.20
N TRP A 81 11.08 9.45 -2.49
CA TRP A 81 10.25 8.78 -1.49
C TRP A 81 9.97 9.64 -0.24
N GLU A 82 10.94 10.51 0.16
CA GLU A 82 10.73 11.48 1.24
C GLU A 82 9.62 12.48 0.89
N LYS A 83 9.58 12.96 -0.36
CA LYS A 83 8.49 13.83 -0.84
C LYS A 83 7.13 13.14 -0.76
N LEU A 84 7.03 11.90 -1.24
CA LEU A 84 5.78 11.14 -1.18
C LEU A 84 5.32 10.89 0.26
N ARG A 85 6.26 10.62 1.18
CA ARG A 85 5.95 10.50 2.61
C ARG A 85 5.42 11.82 3.18
N ASP A 86 6.10 12.93 2.91
CA ASP A 86 5.88 14.20 3.60
C ASP A 86 4.74 15.01 2.96
N GLU A 87 4.57 14.96 1.64
CA GLU A 87 3.58 15.73 0.89
C GLU A 87 2.28 14.93 0.67
N ASP A 88 2.39 13.63 0.34
CA ASP A 88 1.25 12.78 0.00
C ASP A 88 0.85 11.82 1.13
N GLY A 89 1.59 11.79 2.24
CA GLY A 89 1.33 10.94 3.39
C GLY A 89 1.53 9.44 3.13
N CYS A 90 2.37 9.08 2.16
CA CYS A 90 2.63 7.69 1.82
C CYS A 90 3.39 6.96 2.93
N LEU A 91 2.82 5.86 3.43
CA LEU A 91 3.39 5.04 4.50
C LEU A 91 4.45 4.06 3.98
N CYS A 92 4.24 3.52 2.80
CA CYS A 92 5.08 2.48 2.21
C CYS A 92 4.94 2.43 0.69
N VAL A 93 5.73 1.57 0.04
CA VAL A 93 5.74 1.36 -1.41
C VAL A 93 5.42 -0.09 -1.78
N GLU A 94 4.65 -0.24 -2.83
CA GLU A 94 4.40 -1.45 -3.62
C GLU A 94 4.28 -1.07 -5.11
N MET A 95 3.73 -1.91 -5.98
CA MET A 95 3.82 -1.67 -7.42
C MET A 95 2.51 -1.94 -8.21
N GLU A 96 1.39 -2.24 -7.56
CA GLU A 96 0.19 -2.75 -8.23
C GLU A 96 -1.10 -1.99 -7.93
N SER A 97 -1.23 -1.42 -6.74
CA SER A 97 -2.52 -0.95 -6.20
C SER A 97 -3.11 0.23 -6.96
N PHE A 98 -2.30 1.14 -7.51
CA PHE A 98 -2.79 2.25 -8.32
C PHE A 98 -3.59 1.75 -9.54
N ALA A 99 -3.03 0.80 -10.26
CA ALA A 99 -3.69 0.19 -11.42
C ALA A 99 -4.88 -0.68 -11.00
N LEU A 100 -4.76 -1.41 -9.88
CA LEU A 100 -5.86 -2.22 -9.35
C LEU A 100 -7.09 -1.36 -9.03
N PHE A 101 -6.91 -0.24 -8.33
CA PHE A 101 -8.01 0.65 -7.98
C PHE A 101 -8.59 1.37 -9.20
N ALA A 102 -7.74 1.80 -10.15
CA ALA A 102 -8.18 2.37 -11.42
C ALA A 102 -9.06 1.38 -12.20
N ASN A 103 -8.64 0.12 -12.32
CA ASN A 103 -9.41 -0.93 -12.97
C ASN A 103 -10.75 -1.19 -12.28
N ALA A 104 -10.74 -1.30 -10.96
CA ALA A 104 -11.96 -1.52 -10.19
C ALA A 104 -12.97 -0.40 -10.40
N GLN A 105 -12.52 0.85 -10.39
CA GLN A 105 -13.36 2.01 -10.63
C GLN A 105 -14.01 1.99 -12.02
N VAL A 106 -13.23 1.71 -13.07
CA VAL A 106 -13.73 1.66 -14.46
C VAL A 106 -14.73 0.53 -14.64
N LEU A 107 -14.51 -0.61 -13.98
CA LEU A 107 -15.37 -1.81 -14.10
C LEU A 107 -16.55 -1.81 -13.12
N GLY A 108 -16.70 -0.77 -12.27
CA GLY A 108 -17.74 -0.74 -11.24
C GLY A 108 -17.58 -1.87 -10.21
N LYS A 109 -16.33 -2.23 -9.88
CA LYS A 109 -15.99 -3.28 -8.93
C LYS A 109 -15.36 -2.70 -7.67
N ASN A 110 -15.29 -3.51 -6.62
CA ASN A 110 -14.64 -3.16 -5.38
C ASN A 110 -13.22 -3.72 -5.36
N ALA A 111 -12.27 -2.90 -4.92
CA ALA A 111 -10.91 -3.32 -4.64
C ALA A 111 -10.41 -2.69 -3.34
N ALA A 112 -9.52 -3.39 -2.66
CA ALA A 112 -8.79 -2.92 -1.49
C ALA A 112 -7.37 -3.45 -1.53
N CYS A 113 -6.48 -2.90 -0.72
CA CYS A 113 -5.10 -3.35 -0.62
C CYS A 113 -4.69 -3.44 0.84
N LEU A 114 -4.30 -4.65 1.24
CA LEU A 114 -3.64 -4.95 2.51
C LEU A 114 -2.18 -5.33 2.22
N LEU A 115 -1.26 -4.76 2.97
CA LEU A 115 0.17 -4.99 2.80
C LEU A 115 0.80 -5.42 4.13
N THR A 116 1.82 -6.26 4.06
CA THR A 116 2.72 -6.48 5.18
C THR A 116 4.05 -5.80 4.91
N ILE A 117 4.59 -5.10 5.90
CA ILE A 117 5.89 -4.44 5.78
C ILE A 117 7.00 -5.49 5.84
N SER A 118 7.82 -5.54 4.80
CA SER A 118 8.91 -6.51 4.62
C SER A 118 10.30 -5.91 4.77
N ASP A 119 10.41 -4.60 4.58
CA ASP A 119 11.66 -3.83 4.60
C ASP A 119 11.37 -2.36 4.93
N SER A 120 12.41 -1.57 5.19
CA SER A 120 12.26 -0.17 5.59
C SER A 120 13.33 0.71 4.97
N PHE A 121 12.92 1.91 4.54
CA PHE A 121 13.81 2.98 4.07
C PHE A 121 14.36 3.85 5.22
N VAL A 122 13.70 3.80 6.39
CA VAL A 122 14.00 4.70 7.52
C VAL A 122 14.65 3.99 8.71
N ALA A 123 14.55 2.67 8.76
CA ALA A 123 15.12 1.87 9.85
C ALA A 123 15.89 0.67 9.28
N PRO A 124 16.97 0.21 9.95
CA PRO A 124 17.65 -1.00 9.53
C PRO A 124 16.73 -2.20 9.72
N GLY A 125 16.66 -3.06 8.73
CA GLY A 125 15.91 -4.30 8.76
C GLY A 125 15.32 -4.66 7.42
N ILE A 126 15.42 -5.94 7.10
CA ILE A 126 14.78 -6.56 5.95
C ILE A 126 14.39 -7.97 6.36
N THR A 127 13.18 -8.39 5.97
CA THR A 127 12.73 -9.75 6.26
C THR A 127 13.40 -10.75 5.34
N THR A 128 13.71 -11.91 5.86
CA THR A 128 14.21 -13.05 5.09
C THR A 128 13.10 -13.64 4.21
N ALA A 129 13.47 -14.43 3.20
CA ALA A 129 12.49 -15.13 2.37
C ALA A 129 11.62 -16.09 3.20
N GLU A 130 12.20 -16.75 4.21
CA GLU A 130 11.49 -17.66 5.12
C GLU A 130 10.48 -16.92 6.01
N GLU A 131 10.86 -15.75 6.56
CA GLU A 131 9.95 -14.91 7.33
C GLU A 131 8.79 -14.40 6.47
N ARG A 132 9.04 -13.97 5.23
CA ARG A 132 7.97 -13.58 4.30
C ARG A 132 6.99 -14.70 4.02
N GLN A 133 7.50 -15.94 3.88
CA GLN A 133 6.66 -17.10 3.62
C GLN A 133 5.81 -17.52 4.83
N LYS A 134 6.34 -17.40 6.04
CA LYS A 134 5.71 -17.96 7.25
C LYS A 134 5.01 -16.93 8.14
N SER A 135 5.43 -15.68 8.12
CA SER A 135 5.01 -14.68 9.12
C SER A 135 4.02 -13.64 8.62
N PHE A 136 3.74 -13.57 7.31
CA PHE A 136 2.78 -12.60 6.74
C PHE A 136 1.34 -13.11 6.79
N THR A 137 0.99 -13.78 7.91
CA THR A 137 -0.33 -14.43 8.06
C THR A 137 -1.43 -13.48 8.51
N ASP A 138 -1.10 -12.38 9.20
CA ASP A 138 -2.11 -11.48 9.74
C ASP A 138 -2.89 -10.74 8.65
N MET A 139 -2.20 -10.25 7.62
CA MET A 139 -2.83 -9.71 6.42
C MET A 139 -3.81 -10.71 5.78
N MET A 140 -3.40 -11.99 5.67
CA MET A 140 -4.23 -13.05 5.11
C MET A 140 -5.46 -13.34 5.98
N LYS A 141 -5.29 -13.39 7.32
CA LYS A 141 -6.40 -13.57 8.26
C LYS A 141 -7.42 -12.44 8.14
N VAL A 142 -6.96 -11.20 8.08
CA VAL A 142 -7.83 -10.03 7.91
C VAL A 142 -8.62 -10.15 6.61
N ALA A 143 -7.96 -10.44 5.50
CA ALA A 143 -8.61 -10.60 4.21
C ALA A 143 -9.64 -11.74 4.20
N LEU A 144 -9.26 -12.92 4.65
CA LEU A 144 -10.12 -14.11 4.64
C LEU A 144 -11.24 -14.06 5.69
N GLY A 145 -11.07 -13.29 6.76
CA GLY A 145 -12.09 -13.12 7.81
C GLY A 145 -13.12 -12.02 7.52
N ALA A 146 -12.97 -11.28 6.44
CA ALA A 146 -13.94 -10.27 6.04
C ALA A 146 -15.23 -10.91 5.49
N GLU A 147 -16.37 -10.37 5.86
CA GLU A 147 -17.68 -10.82 5.38
C GLU A 147 -18.03 -10.05 4.09
N TYR A 148 -17.80 -10.67 2.94
CA TYR A 148 -17.98 -10.07 1.62
C TYR A 148 -19.44 -10.08 1.14
#